data_00eea8f6c1111ad5e96d086ae2536f07
#
_entry.id   00eea8f6c1111ad5e96d086ae2536f07
#
_cell.length_a   1.000
_cell.length_b   1.000
_cell.length_c   1.000
_cell.angle_alpha   90.00
_cell.angle_beta   90.00
_cell.angle_gamma   90.00
#
_symmetry.space_group_name_H-M   'P 1'
#
loop_
_entity.id
_entity.type
_entity.pdbx_description
1 polymer ?
#
loop_
_entity_poly.entity_id
_entity_poly.type
_entity_poly.pdbx_seq_one_letter_code
_entity_poly.pdbx_strand_id
1 'polypeptide(L)'
;MKNYKKNLKILEDGHVYSKEMEHDACGVGLIASTEGKKSRKVVEYGINALKAVWHRGAVDADGKTGDGAGIHLEIPSDFFAEKIEITGHDHDGSEICVGMIFLPRNNYQAQENARTLVESELTKSNFSIYGWRQVPVNPKVLGEKANLTRPEITQVLFKHNNKDLTEKELERKIYESRRKIEKEAIKDAIEGFYICSLSSKSVIYKGMFLAESIADFYLDLKDERFISRFAIFHQRFSTNTAPSWDLAQPFRALAHNGEINTFKGNTNWMKVHEQEMNSPLFDNMENLKPVIQPGSSDSAALDSVFELLNISGQSAPLAKLMLIPDAWSKKSQTLSKDHQQLFNFLNSTMEPWDGPAAIAATDNEWAIVAADRNGLRPMRYTISKDKILCAGSETGMVEIDEKQILKKGRLGPGEILGVRI
;
A
#
# COMPACT_ATOMS: atom_id res chain seq x y z
N MET A 1 -23.80 -12.08 -1.90
CA MET A 1 -24.33 -12.76 -3.10
C MET A 1 -25.49 -12.02 -3.81
N LYS A 2 -26.56 -11.59 -3.10
CA LYS A 2 -27.68 -10.87 -3.76
C LYS A 2 -27.23 -9.58 -4.48
N ASN A 3 -26.37 -8.78 -3.86
CA ASN A 3 -25.89 -7.52 -4.46
C ASN A 3 -24.94 -7.75 -5.64
N TYR A 4 -24.04 -8.73 -5.57
CA TYR A 4 -23.14 -9.07 -6.68
C TYR A 4 -23.93 -9.42 -7.95
N LYS A 5 -24.86 -10.39 -7.86
CA LYS A 5 -25.68 -10.79 -9.00
C LYS A 5 -26.55 -9.66 -9.55
N LYS A 6 -27.07 -8.81 -8.66
CA LYS A 6 -27.85 -7.64 -9.06
C LYS A 6 -26.99 -6.62 -9.81
N ASN A 7 -25.79 -6.31 -9.28
CA ASN A 7 -24.88 -5.36 -9.92
C ASN A 7 -24.36 -5.89 -11.24
N LEU A 8 -24.00 -7.18 -11.30
CA LEU A 8 -23.57 -7.83 -12.53
C LEU A 8 -24.64 -7.71 -13.63
N LYS A 9 -25.91 -7.99 -13.28
CA LYS A 9 -27.02 -7.88 -14.20
C LYS A 9 -27.23 -6.44 -14.70
N ILE A 10 -27.07 -5.43 -13.85
CA ILE A 10 -27.15 -4.02 -14.25
C ILE A 10 -26.06 -3.68 -15.27
N LEU A 11 -24.85 -4.20 -15.09
CA LEU A 11 -23.77 -3.97 -16.03
C LEU A 11 -23.95 -4.72 -17.36
N GLU A 12 -24.46 -5.97 -17.31
CA GLU A 12 -24.81 -6.75 -18.51
C GLU A 12 -25.93 -6.06 -19.28
N ASP A 13 -27.01 -5.65 -18.61
CA ASP A 13 -28.16 -4.95 -19.22
C ASP A 13 -27.77 -3.58 -19.78
N GLY A 14 -26.78 -2.91 -19.18
CA GLY A 14 -26.22 -1.64 -19.66
C GLY A 14 -25.18 -1.77 -20.76
N HIS A 15 -24.91 -2.98 -21.26
CA HIS A 15 -23.85 -3.27 -22.25
C HIS A 15 -22.44 -2.79 -21.86
N VAL A 16 -22.18 -2.65 -20.55
CA VAL A 16 -20.90 -2.23 -20.00
C VAL A 16 -20.03 -3.43 -19.66
N TYR A 17 -20.63 -4.61 -19.48
CA TYR A 17 -20.00 -5.85 -19.10
C TYR A 17 -20.46 -6.99 -19.98
N SER A 18 -19.55 -7.82 -20.44
CA SER A 18 -19.83 -9.13 -21.03
C SER A 18 -18.94 -10.18 -20.36
N LYS A 19 -19.45 -11.39 -20.18
CA LYS A 19 -18.67 -12.52 -19.67
C LYS A 19 -17.47 -12.89 -20.55
N GLU A 20 -17.52 -12.47 -21.80
CA GLU A 20 -16.47 -12.71 -22.79
C GLU A 20 -15.39 -11.62 -22.79
N MET A 21 -15.60 -10.51 -22.06
CA MET A 21 -14.58 -9.48 -21.87
C MET A 21 -13.45 -10.01 -20.99
N GLU A 22 -12.21 -9.66 -21.35
CA GLU A 22 -11.04 -9.88 -20.51
C GLU A 22 -11.14 -9.03 -19.26
N HIS A 23 -11.13 -9.67 -18.08
CA HIS A 23 -11.32 -9.00 -16.78
C HIS A 23 -10.03 -8.91 -15.95
N ASP A 24 -8.86 -9.09 -16.57
CA ASP A 24 -7.57 -9.24 -15.91
C ASP A 24 -6.88 -7.93 -15.47
N ALA A 25 -7.61 -6.83 -15.38
CA ALA A 25 -7.07 -5.57 -14.88
C ALA A 25 -7.52 -5.29 -13.46
N CYS A 26 -6.55 -5.03 -12.57
CA CYS A 26 -6.82 -4.62 -11.18
C CYS A 26 -7.53 -3.27 -11.10
N GLY A 27 -8.29 -3.05 -10.01
CA GLY A 27 -8.77 -1.73 -9.61
C GLY A 27 -7.75 -1.07 -8.68
N VAL A 28 -7.21 0.09 -9.05
CA VAL A 28 -6.26 0.83 -8.23
C VAL A 28 -6.60 2.32 -8.22
N GLY A 29 -6.34 2.99 -7.11
CA GLY A 29 -6.49 4.43 -7.08
C GLY A 29 -6.05 5.12 -5.81
N LEU A 30 -6.23 6.42 -5.83
CA LEU A 30 -5.85 7.37 -4.80
C LEU A 30 -6.97 8.40 -4.63
N ILE A 31 -7.38 8.60 -3.39
CA ILE A 31 -8.13 9.78 -2.96
C ILE A 31 -7.18 10.63 -2.13
N ALA A 32 -7.10 11.93 -2.37
CA ALA A 32 -6.24 12.80 -1.58
C ALA A 32 -6.83 14.21 -1.43
N SER A 33 -6.60 14.81 -0.26
CA SER A 33 -6.88 16.23 -0.03
C SER A 33 -5.80 17.08 -0.69
N THR A 34 -6.16 17.93 -1.64
CA THR A 34 -5.19 18.84 -2.31
C THR A 34 -4.73 20.00 -1.42
N GLU A 35 -5.31 20.16 -0.25
CA GLU A 35 -4.92 21.16 0.77
C GLU A 35 -4.19 20.51 1.97
N GLY A 36 -3.90 19.21 1.94
CA GLY A 36 -3.25 18.51 3.04
C GLY A 36 -4.09 18.42 4.32
N LYS A 37 -5.42 18.50 4.23
CA LYS A 37 -6.32 18.42 5.39
C LYS A 37 -6.82 17.01 5.61
N LYS A 38 -6.66 16.49 6.83
CA LYS A 38 -7.27 15.23 7.25
C LYS A 38 -8.79 15.36 7.28
N SER A 39 -9.49 14.38 6.73
CA SER A 39 -10.95 14.35 6.80
C SER A 39 -11.49 12.93 6.71
N ARG A 40 -12.66 12.71 7.30
CA ARG A 40 -13.45 11.49 7.18
C ARG A 40 -13.86 11.23 5.73
N LYS A 41 -14.17 12.31 5.00
CA LYS A 41 -14.57 12.27 3.60
C LYS A 41 -13.54 11.57 2.69
N VAL A 42 -12.24 11.78 2.93
CA VAL A 42 -11.17 11.10 2.18
C VAL A 42 -11.23 9.59 2.40
N VAL A 43 -11.45 9.15 3.64
CA VAL A 43 -11.58 7.73 3.99
C VAL A 43 -12.83 7.11 3.35
N GLU A 44 -13.97 7.77 3.46
CA GLU A 44 -15.23 7.33 2.85
C GLU A 44 -15.14 7.25 1.32
N TYR A 45 -14.54 8.25 0.70
CA TYR A 45 -14.32 8.24 -0.75
C TYR A 45 -13.37 7.11 -1.15
N GLY A 46 -12.32 6.82 -0.36
CA GLY A 46 -11.42 5.68 -0.58
C GLY A 46 -12.16 4.34 -0.50
N ILE A 47 -12.99 4.15 0.52
CA ILE A 47 -13.82 2.95 0.69
C ILE A 47 -14.83 2.82 -0.46
N ASN A 48 -15.50 3.91 -0.83
CA ASN A 48 -16.49 3.90 -1.91
C ASN A 48 -15.85 3.67 -3.28
N ALA A 49 -14.68 4.27 -3.53
CA ALA A 49 -13.91 4.04 -4.75
C ALA A 49 -13.45 2.58 -4.87
N LEU A 50 -12.98 2.00 -3.78
CA LEU A 50 -12.63 0.57 -3.73
C LEU A 50 -13.86 -0.31 -4.02
N LYS A 51 -15.01 0.01 -3.41
CA LYS A 51 -16.29 -0.68 -3.68
C LYS A 51 -16.72 -0.55 -5.14
N ALA A 52 -16.51 0.60 -5.76
CA ALA A 52 -16.91 0.86 -7.14
C ALA A 52 -16.13 0.02 -8.17
N VAL A 53 -14.91 -0.38 -7.85
CA VAL A 53 -14.08 -1.24 -8.72
C VAL A 53 -14.21 -2.73 -8.41
N TRP A 54 -15.26 -3.14 -7.70
CA TRP A 54 -15.52 -4.53 -7.31
C TRP A 54 -15.49 -5.53 -8.50
N HIS A 55 -15.93 -5.11 -9.68
CA HIS A 55 -15.95 -5.89 -10.91
C HIS A 55 -14.54 -6.27 -11.45
N ARG A 56 -13.49 -5.65 -10.91
CA ARG A 56 -12.10 -5.96 -11.22
C ARG A 56 -11.53 -7.10 -10.39
N GLY A 57 -12.21 -7.48 -9.30
CA GLY A 57 -11.81 -8.60 -8.47
C GLY A 57 -12.36 -9.93 -8.98
N ALA A 58 -11.60 -11.01 -8.79
CA ALA A 58 -12.11 -12.35 -8.97
C ALA A 58 -12.82 -12.85 -7.71
N VAL A 59 -13.78 -13.70 -7.90
CA VAL A 59 -14.58 -14.33 -6.84
C VAL A 59 -14.40 -15.84 -6.94
N ASP A 60 -14.00 -16.48 -5.86
CA ASP A 60 -13.85 -17.93 -5.80
C ASP A 60 -15.22 -18.65 -5.92
N ALA A 61 -15.20 -19.96 -6.15
CA ALA A 61 -16.39 -20.79 -6.31
C ALA A 61 -17.39 -20.71 -5.15
N ASP A 62 -16.95 -20.33 -3.94
CA ASP A 62 -17.82 -20.12 -2.78
C ASP A 62 -18.66 -18.82 -2.87
N GLY A 63 -18.40 -17.99 -3.88
CA GLY A 63 -19.11 -16.74 -4.18
C GLY A 63 -18.92 -15.62 -3.17
N LYS A 64 -17.93 -15.74 -2.27
CA LYS A 64 -17.62 -14.77 -1.20
C LYS A 64 -16.14 -14.51 -1.03
N THR A 65 -15.29 -15.52 -1.24
CA THR A 65 -13.83 -15.33 -1.18
C THR A 65 -13.41 -14.45 -2.33
N GLY A 66 -12.84 -13.29 -2.02
CA GLY A 66 -12.21 -12.39 -3.00
C GLY A 66 -10.74 -12.73 -3.17
N ASP A 67 -10.18 -12.32 -4.30
CA ASP A 67 -8.76 -12.49 -4.63
C ASP A 67 -7.85 -11.42 -3.99
N GLY A 68 -8.43 -10.50 -3.23
CA GLY A 68 -7.73 -9.53 -2.42
C GLY A 68 -8.26 -8.11 -2.59
N ALA A 69 -8.32 -7.38 -1.48
CA ALA A 69 -8.63 -5.96 -1.45
C ALA A 69 -7.92 -5.29 -0.27
N GLY A 70 -7.71 -3.99 -0.36
CA GLY A 70 -7.13 -3.23 0.74
C GLY A 70 -7.15 -1.74 0.55
N ILE A 71 -6.85 -1.06 1.65
CA ILE A 71 -6.76 0.40 1.74
C ILE A 71 -5.60 0.81 2.64
N HIS A 72 -4.85 1.81 2.22
CA HIS A 72 -3.73 2.41 2.94
C HIS A 72 -4.13 3.84 3.33
N LEU A 73 -4.08 4.15 4.62
CA LEU A 73 -4.57 5.39 5.22
C LEU A 73 -3.54 5.93 6.20
N GLU A 74 -3.65 7.21 6.57
CA GLU A 74 -2.89 7.74 7.70
C GLU A 74 -3.38 7.17 9.04
N ILE A 75 -2.48 7.18 10.00
CA ILE A 75 -2.80 6.88 11.40
C ILE A 75 -3.59 8.04 12.00
N PRO A 76 -4.86 7.83 12.40
CA PRO A 76 -5.64 8.83 13.11
C PRO A 76 -5.26 8.85 14.60
N SER A 77 -4.55 9.89 15.02
CA SER A 77 -3.97 9.99 16.37
C SER A 77 -5.01 9.85 17.47
N ASP A 78 -6.15 10.55 17.38
CA ASP A 78 -7.21 10.52 18.40
C ASP A 78 -7.85 9.12 18.54
N PHE A 79 -7.98 8.40 17.43
CA PHE A 79 -8.47 7.02 17.45
C PHE A 79 -7.49 6.10 18.17
N PHE A 80 -6.21 6.17 17.85
CA PHE A 80 -5.22 5.29 18.44
C PHE A 80 -4.82 5.69 19.85
N ALA A 81 -4.92 6.96 20.25
CA ALA A 81 -4.73 7.39 21.64
C ALA A 81 -5.73 6.67 22.57
N GLU A 82 -7.02 6.62 22.23
CA GLU A 82 -8.02 5.83 22.98
C GLU A 82 -7.64 4.33 23.02
N LYS A 83 -7.09 3.78 21.91
CA LYS A 83 -6.70 2.36 21.91
C LYS A 83 -5.49 2.10 22.82
N ILE A 84 -4.61 3.07 23.00
CA ILE A 84 -3.52 3.02 23.97
C ILE A 84 -4.08 3.00 25.41
N GLU A 85 -5.04 3.88 25.73
CA GLU A 85 -5.68 3.92 27.05
C GLU A 85 -6.33 2.58 27.40
N ILE A 86 -6.97 1.91 26.43
CA ILE A 86 -7.56 0.57 26.61
C ILE A 86 -6.50 -0.49 26.97
N THR A 87 -5.23 -0.31 26.57
CA THR A 87 -4.14 -1.22 27.01
C THR A 87 -3.64 -0.95 28.44
N GLY A 88 -4.21 0.04 29.12
CA GLY A 88 -3.83 0.42 30.49
C GLY A 88 -2.65 1.39 30.55
N HIS A 89 -2.32 2.05 29.46
CA HIS A 89 -1.26 3.05 29.39
C HIS A 89 -1.84 4.43 29.06
N ASP A 90 -1.23 5.47 29.63
CA ASP A 90 -1.54 6.85 29.25
C ASP A 90 -0.74 7.25 28.00
N HIS A 91 -1.42 7.89 27.05
CA HIS A 91 -0.75 8.51 25.92
C HIS A 91 -0.12 9.83 26.34
N ASP A 92 1.20 9.93 26.28
CA ASP A 92 2.00 11.07 26.77
C ASP A 92 2.23 12.18 25.71
N GLY A 93 1.45 12.18 24.64
CA GLY A 93 1.60 13.12 23.51
C GLY A 93 2.76 12.80 22.57
N SER A 94 3.45 11.68 22.73
CA SER A 94 4.47 11.22 21.78
C SER A 94 3.83 10.76 20.47
N GLU A 95 4.63 10.75 19.39
CA GLU A 95 4.18 10.20 18.11
C GLU A 95 3.76 8.73 18.27
N ILE A 96 2.54 8.41 17.85
CA ILE A 96 1.98 7.05 17.94
C ILE A 96 2.46 6.24 16.74
N CYS A 97 3.15 5.14 17.03
CA CYS A 97 3.54 4.17 16.00
C CYS A 97 2.58 2.97 16.04
N VAL A 98 2.19 2.49 14.88
CA VAL A 98 1.25 1.37 14.72
C VAL A 98 1.83 0.31 13.81
N GLY A 99 1.90 -0.91 14.29
CA GLY A 99 2.19 -2.09 13.46
C GLY A 99 0.92 -2.88 13.18
N MET A 100 0.51 -3.04 11.92
CA MET A 100 -0.53 -3.98 11.51
C MET A 100 0.13 -5.30 11.15
N ILE A 101 -0.17 -6.34 11.91
CA ILE A 101 0.56 -7.62 11.84
C ILE A 101 -0.41 -8.78 11.71
N PHE A 102 -0.12 -9.65 10.74
CA PHE A 102 -0.74 -10.96 10.61
C PHE A 102 0.08 -12.00 11.36
N LEU A 103 -0.58 -12.75 12.24
CA LEU A 103 0.01 -13.83 13.03
C LEU A 103 -0.63 -15.18 12.65
N PRO A 104 0.09 -16.30 12.82
CA PRO A 104 -0.47 -17.64 12.58
C PRO A 104 -1.64 -17.93 13.54
N ARG A 105 -2.88 -17.95 13.01
CA ARG A 105 -4.11 -18.03 13.82
C ARG A 105 -4.24 -19.32 14.65
N ASN A 106 -3.81 -20.44 14.11
CA ASN A 106 -4.05 -21.75 14.71
C ASN A 106 -2.83 -22.31 15.49
N ASN A 107 -1.77 -21.50 15.66
CA ASN A 107 -0.55 -21.91 16.36
C ASN A 107 -0.18 -20.86 17.41
N TYR A 108 -0.67 -21.07 18.64
CA TYR A 108 -0.42 -20.13 19.75
C TYR A 108 1.06 -19.97 20.09
N GLN A 109 1.85 -21.04 20.01
CA GLN A 109 3.29 -20.93 20.26
C GLN A 109 3.97 -20.03 19.22
N ALA A 110 3.63 -20.21 17.94
CA ALA A 110 4.15 -19.35 16.88
C ALA A 110 3.67 -17.88 17.01
N GLN A 111 2.43 -17.65 17.49
CA GLN A 111 1.96 -16.29 17.80
C GLN A 111 2.81 -15.64 18.90
N GLU A 112 3.05 -16.35 20.00
CA GLU A 112 3.84 -15.81 21.12
C GLU A 112 5.32 -15.60 20.71
N ASN A 113 5.89 -16.51 19.94
CA ASN A 113 7.23 -16.34 19.39
C ASN A 113 7.30 -15.09 18.50
N ALA A 114 6.31 -14.89 17.63
CA ALA A 114 6.24 -13.70 16.79
C ALA A 114 6.10 -12.41 17.58
N ARG A 115 5.22 -12.37 18.59
CA ARG A 115 5.06 -11.20 19.48
C ARG A 115 6.36 -10.91 20.24
N THR A 116 6.96 -11.92 20.83
CA THR A 116 8.24 -11.78 21.54
C THR A 116 9.34 -11.25 20.64
N LEU A 117 9.42 -11.74 19.40
CA LEU A 117 10.37 -11.24 18.39
C LEU A 117 10.14 -9.77 18.10
N VAL A 118 8.90 -9.36 17.80
CA VAL A 118 8.54 -7.96 17.52
C VAL A 118 8.89 -7.07 18.71
N GLU A 119 8.47 -7.46 19.92
CA GLU A 119 8.75 -6.69 21.15
C GLU A 119 10.23 -6.56 21.43
N SER A 120 10.97 -7.67 21.32
CA SER A 120 12.41 -7.69 21.55
C SER A 120 13.15 -6.75 20.58
N GLU A 121 12.85 -6.81 19.28
CA GLU A 121 13.56 -6.00 18.31
C GLU A 121 13.16 -4.51 18.38
N LEU A 122 11.90 -4.20 18.66
CA LEU A 122 11.47 -2.82 18.92
C LEU A 122 12.14 -2.25 20.16
N THR A 123 12.19 -3.02 21.26
CA THR A 123 12.84 -2.60 22.52
C THR A 123 14.35 -2.37 22.33
N LYS A 124 15.04 -3.25 21.59
CA LYS A 124 16.47 -3.08 21.24
C LYS A 124 16.72 -1.83 20.41
N SER A 125 15.73 -1.40 19.63
CA SER A 125 15.78 -0.18 18.81
C SER A 125 15.26 1.07 19.54
N ASN A 126 15.21 1.03 20.89
CA ASN A 126 14.79 2.13 21.75
C ASN A 126 13.32 2.54 21.61
N PHE A 127 12.43 1.58 21.28
CA PHE A 127 10.99 1.80 21.32
C PHE A 127 10.40 1.25 22.63
N SER A 128 9.35 1.89 23.13
CA SER A 128 8.49 1.41 24.23
C SER A 128 7.15 0.98 23.67
N ILE A 129 6.67 -0.17 24.11
CA ILE A 129 5.43 -0.77 23.63
C ILE A 129 4.31 -0.44 24.61
N TYR A 130 3.23 0.16 24.12
CA TYR A 130 2.01 0.38 24.86
C TYR A 130 1.19 -0.92 25.00
N GLY A 131 1.23 -1.78 23.99
CA GLY A 131 0.54 -3.07 24.02
C GLY A 131 0.11 -3.56 22.66
N TRP A 132 -0.54 -4.72 22.70
CA TRP A 132 -1.16 -5.34 21.55
C TRP A 132 -2.68 -5.20 21.62
N ARG A 133 -3.29 -4.96 20.48
CA ARG A 133 -4.74 -5.05 20.34
C ARG A 133 -5.11 -6.03 19.23
N GLN A 134 -6.15 -6.81 19.45
CA GLN A 134 -6.79 -7.53 18.38
C GLN A 134 -7.61 -6.55 17.55
N VAL A 135 -7.41 -6.56 16.23
CA VAL A 135 -8.20 -5.73 15.33
C VAL A 135 -9.63 -6.27 15.26
N PRO A 136 -10.65 -5.45 15.53
CA PRO A 136 -12.04 -5.92 15.47
C PRO A 136 -12.43 -6.21 14.03
N VAL A 137 -12.66 -7.49 13.73
CA VAL A 137 -13.07 -7.98 12.40
C VAL A 137 -14.38 -8.75 12.46
N ASN A 138 -15.11 -8.76 11.36
CA ASN A 138 -16.32 -9.56 11.18
C ASN A 138 -16.08 -10.70 10.17
N PRO A 139 -15.73 -11.92 10.63
CA PRO A 139 -15.46 -13.05 9.73
C PRO A 139 -16.69 -13.53 8.92
N LYS A 140 -17.90 -13.15 9.31
CA LYS A 140 -19.14 -13.58 8.64
C LYS A 140 -19.25 -13.08 7.18
N VAL A 141 -18.50 -12.03 6.84
CA VAL A 141 -18.48 -11.48 5.47
C VAL A 141 -17.53 -12.24 4.55
N LEU A 142 -16.64 -13.07 5.11
CA LEU A 142 -15.67 -13.86 4.36
C LEU A 142 -16.32 -15.10 3.74
N GLY A 143 -15.74 -15.57 2.63
CA GLY A 143 -15.96 -16.90 2.11
C GLY A 143 -15.21 -17.95 2.93
N GLU A 144 -15.55 -19.21 2.72
CA GLU A 144 -14.99 -20.33 3.47
C GLU A 144 -13.46 -20.41 3.32
N LYS A 145 -12.96 -20.34 2.10
CA LYS A 145 -11.53 -20.42 1.78
C LYS A 145 -10.75 -19.26 2.40
N ALA A 146 -11.24 -18.04 2.28
CA ALA A 146 -10.62 -16.87 2.91
C ALA A 146 -10.60 -16.98 4.44
N ASN A 147 -11.67 -17.51 5.04
CA ASN A 147 -11.74 -17.69 6.49
C ASN A 147 -10.84 -18.82 7.01
N LEU A 148 -10.66 -19.88 6.24
CA LEU A 148 -9.73 -20.98 6.59
C LEU A 148 -8.29 -20.49 6.68
N THR A 149 -7.87 -19.66 5.74
CA THR A 149 -6.50 -19.09 5.66
C THR A 149 -6.35 -17.77 6.39
N ARG A 150 -7.42 -17.25 7.01
CA ARG A 150 -7.39 -15.97 7.72
C ARG A 150 -6.35 -15.98 8.84
N PRO A 151 -5.42 -15.02 8.87
CA PRO A 151 -4.49 -14.87 9.99
C PRO A 151 -5.21 -14.35 11.25
N GLU A 152 -4.55 -14.42 12.38
CA GLU A 152 -4.86 -13.57 13.52
C GLU A 152 -4.38 -12.15 13.21
N ILE A 153 -5.31 -11.19 13.21
CA ILE A 153 -5.03 -9.80 12.79
C ILE A 153 -4.87 -8.94 14.04
N THR A 154 -3.66 -8.46 14.27
CA THR A 154 -3.31 -7.70 15.47
C THR A 154 -2.62 -6.39 15.13
N GLN A 155 -2.66 -5.47 16.08
CA GLN A 155 -1.85 -4.25 16.03
C GLN A 155 -0.98 -4.16 17.28
N VAL A 156 0.31 -3.84 17.09
CA VAL A 156 1.20 -3.39 18.15
C VAL A 156 1.19 -1.86 18.16
N LEU A 157 0.97 -1.29 19.35
CA LEU A 157 0.99 0.16 19.60
C LEU A 157 2.26 0.49 20.37
N PHE A 158 3.07 1.42 19.87
CA PHE A 158 4.38 1.72 20.43
C PHE A 158 4.79 3.17 20.16
N LYS A 159 5.87 3.60 20.81
CA LYS A 159 6.49 4.92 20.60
C LYS A 159 8.01 4.81 20.66
N HIS A 160 8.71 5.76 20.08
CA HIS A 160 10.15 5.91 20.28
C HIS A 160 10.46 6.70 21.55
N ASN A 161 11.48 6.29 22.32
CA ASN A 161 11.82 6.93 23.60
C ASN A 161 12.55 8.26 23.42
N ASN A 162 13.26 8.46 22.32
CA ASN A 162 13.83 9.76 21.95
C ASN A 162 12.80 10.58 21.20
N LYS A 163 12.36 11.69 21.81
CA LYS A 163 11.37 12.62 21.24
C LYS A 163 11.97 13.66 20.27
N ASP A 164 13.29 13.73 20.19
CA ASP A 164 14.01 14.71 19.35
C ASP A 164 14.25 14.23 17.93
N LEU A 165 13.85 12.98 17.60
CA LEU A 165 13.96 12.46 16.26
C LEU A 165 13.03 13.23 15.31
N THR A 166 13.56 13.59 14.15
CA THR A 166 12.73 14.03 13.04
C THR A 166 11.83 12.89 12.56
N GLU A 167 10.73 13.23 11.92
CA GLU A 167 9.81 12.24 11.35
C GLU A 167 10.52 11.24 10.43
N LYS A 168 11.46 11.72 9.60
CA LYS A 168 12.24 10.87 8.69
C LYS A 168 13.22 9.94 9.41
N GLU A 169 13.79 10.40 10.51
CA GLU A 169 14.66 9.54 11.34
C GLU A 169 13.85 8.48 12.06
N LEU A 170 12.67 8.84 12.60
CA LEU A 170 11.76 7.90 13.23
C LEU A 170 11.33 6.81 12.25
N GLU A 171 10.87 7.16 11.04
CA GLU A 171 10.47 6.18 10.02
C GLU A 171 11.65 5.29 9.60
N ARG A 172 12.88 5.80 9.51
CA ARG A 172 14.08 4.98 9.25
C ARG A 172 14.32 3.95 10.34
N LYS A 173 14.23 4.34 11.63
CA LYS A 173 14.37 3.41 12.76
C LYS A 173 13.30 2.34 12.75
N ILE A 174 12.06 2.71 12.44
CA ILE A 174 10.95 1.76 12.30
C ILE A 174 11.22 0.80 11.13
N TYR A 175 11.66 1.31 9.98
CA TYR A 175 12.00 0.50 8.81
C TYR A 175 13.11 -0.52 9.12
N GLU A 176 14.23 -0.08 9.74
CA GLU A 176 15.31 -0.99 10.13
C GLU A 176 14.84 -2.09 11.08
N SER A 177 14.02 -1.70 12.09
CA SER A 177 13.45 -2.65 13.05
C SER A 177 12.56 -3.67 12.34
N ARG A 178 11.70 -3.23 11.44
CA ARG A 178 10.84 -4.12 10.65
C ARG A 178 11.66 -5.09 9.80
N ARG A 179 12.66 -4.60 9.08
CA ARG A 179 13.51 -5.45 8.24
C ARG A 179 14.23 -6.52 9.07
N LYS A 180 14.69 -6.15 10.25
CA LYS A 180 15.33 -7.09 11.18
C LYS A 180 14.34 -8.12 11.71
N ILE A 181 13.12 -7.70 12.11
CA ILE A 181 12.05 -8.59 12.54
C ILE A 181 11.72 -9.59 11.42
N GLU A 182 11.52 -9.13 10.19
CA GLU A 182 11.22 -9.99 9.04
C GLU A 182 12.33 -11.02 8.79
N LYS A 183 13.58 -10.60 8.90
CA LYS A 183 14.75 -11.48 8.70
C LYS A 183 14.85 -12.57 9.79
N GLU A 184 14.68 -12.21 11.05
CA GLU A 184 14.71 -13.17 12.16
C GLU A 184 13.48 -14.10 12.13
N ALA A 185 12.29 -13.59 11.74
CA ALA A 185 11.10 -14.42 11.58
C ALA A 185 11.27 -15.51 10.52
N ILE A 186 11.95 -15.19 9.40
CA ILE A 186 12.29 -16.18 8.36
C ILE A 186 13.28 -17.20 8.90
N LYS A 187 14.31 -16.76 9.61
CA LYS A 187 15.33 -17.62 10.21
C LYS A 187 14.73 -18.58 11.23
N ASP A 188 13.79 -18.10 12.05
CA ASP A 188 13.09 -18.88 13.07
C ASP A 188 11.90 -19.68 12.49
N ALA A 189 11.71 -19.65 11.16
CA ALA A 189 10.66 -20.35 10.44
C ALA A 189 9.24 -20.10 11.00
N ILE A 190 8.93 -18.85 11.36
CA ILE A 190 7.60 -18.46 11.86
C ILE A 190 6.65 -18.32 10.67
N GLU A 191 6.06 -19.44 10.27
CA GLU A 191 5.12 -19.48 9.15
C GLU A 191 3.83 -18.69 9.46
N GLY A 192 3.30 -17.96 8.47
CA GLY A 192 2.07 -17.16 8.60
C GLY A 192 2.26 -15.82 9.32
N PHE A 193 3.50 -15.44 9.65
CA PHE A 193 3.84 -14.12 10.15
C PHE A 193 4.06 -13.13 8.99
N TYR A 194 3.40 -11.98 9.04
CA TYR A 194 3.58 -10.92 8.04
C TYR A 194 3.27 -9.55 8.62
N ILE A 195 4.15 -8.58 8.38
CA ILE A 195 3.94 -7.18 8.76
C ILE A 195 3.34 -6.42 7.58
N CYS A 196 2.05 -6.11 7.64
CA CYS A 196 1.36 -5.33 6.61
C CYS A 196 1.87 -3.90 6.54
N SER A 197 2.00 -3.26 7.71
CA SER A 197 2.59 -1.94 7.91
C SER A 197 3.20 -1.83 9.29
N LEU A 198 4.27 -1.06 9.42
CA LEU A 198 4.88 -0.65 10.68
C LEU A 198 5.37 0.79 10.46
N SER A 199 4.69 1.79 11.05
CA SER A 199 4.93 3.20 10.75
C SER A 199 4.39 4.09 11.86
N SER A 200 4.89 5.32 11.94
CA SER A 200 4.28 6.40 12.73
C SER A 200 3.30 7.24 11.90
N LYS A 201 3.21 7.02 10.59
CA LYS A 201 2.46 7.84 9.65
C LYS A 201 1.21 7.18 9.09
N SER A 202 1.30 5.89 8.75
CA SER A 202 0.23 5.24 8.00
C SER A 202 0.00 3.79 8.40
N VAL A 203 -1.19 3.28 8.09
CA VAL A 203 -1.65 1.94 8.40
C VAL A 203 -2.37 1.32 7.21
N ILE A 204 -2.19 0.02 7.00
CA ILE A 204 -2.76 -0.72 5.87
C ILE A 204 -3.74 -1.78 6.37
N TYR A 205 -4.96 -1.71 5.88
CA TYR A 205 -6.02 -2.70 6.05
C TYR A 205 -6.19 -3.47 4.75
N LYS A 206 -5.91 -4.76 4.74
CA LYS A 206 -5.97 -5.60 3.55
C LYS A 206 -6.32 -7.06 3.85
N GLY A 207 -6.75 -7.81 2.84
CA GLY A 207 -7.03 -9.24 3.00
C GLY A 207 -7.75 -9.86 1.82
N MET A 208 -8.09 -11.15 1.98
CA MET A 208 -8.77 -11.96 0.96
C MET A 208 -10.30 -11.80 1.06
N PHE A 209 -10.82 -10.66 0.72
CA PHE A 209 -12.25 -10.38 0.67
C PHE A 209 -12.60 -9.57 -0.58
N LEU A 210 -13.89 -9.51 -0.88
CA LEU A 210 -14.40 -8.65 -1.93
C LEU A 210 -14.28 -7.17 -1.50
N ALA A 211 -13.92 -6.29 -2.42
CA ALA A 211 -13.76 -4.86 -2.15
C ALA A 211 -14.95 -4.24 -1.41
N GLU A 212 -16.17 -4.66 -1.74
CA GLU A 212 -17.40 -4.17 -1.09
C GLU A 212 -17.46 -4.51 0.40
N SER A 213 -16.72 -5.51 0.86
CA SER A 213 -16.75 -6.01 2.24
C SER A 213 -15.71 -5.37 3.16
N ILE A 214 -14.81 -4.50 2.67
CA ILE A 214 -13.66 -4.03 3.46
C ILE A 214 -14.08 -3.37 4.79
N ALA A 215 -15.03 -2.44 4.77
CA ALA A 215 -15.51 -1.76 5.98
C ALA A 215 -16.47 -2.63 6.82
N ASP A 216 -17.06 -3.66 6.23
CA ASP A 216 -17.87 -4.63 6.96
C ASP A 216 -16.99 -5.69 7.62
N PHE A 217 -15.80 -5.94 7.10
CA PHE A 217 -14.80 -6.81 7.70
C PHE A 217 -14.00 -6.07 8.77
N TYR A 218 -13.37 -4.95 8.45
CA TYR A 218 -12.58 -4.13 9.38
C TYR A 218 -13.46 -3.05 10.03
N LEU A 219 -13.91 -3.30 11.26
CA LEU A 219 -14.87 -2.42 11.94
C LEU A 219 -14.28 -1.06 12.32
N ASP A 220 -12.95 -0.97 12.51
CA ASP A 220 -12.22 0.29 12.72
C ASP A 220 -12.52 1.33 11.63
N LEU A 221 -12.67 0.90 10.39
CA LEU A 221 -12.93 1.78 9.25
C LEU A 221 -14.30 2.48 9.29
N LYS A 222 -15.19 2.07 10.21
CA LYS A 222 -16.50 2.71 10.44
C LYS A 222 -16.45 3.83 11.46
N ASP A 223 -15.39 3.96 12.23
CA ASP A 223 -15.24 5.00 13.25
C ASP A 223 -15.06 6.37 12.59
N GLU A 224 -15.84 7.36 13.00
CA GLU A 224 -15.81 8.73 12.46
C GLU A 224 -14.45 9.44 12.69
N ARG A 225 -13.70 9.03 13.71
CA ARG A 225 -12.34 9.54 14.01
C ARG A 225 -11.29 8.98 13.06
N PHE A 226 -11.64 7.99 12.25
CA PHE A 226 -10.74 7.50 11.22
C PHE A 226 -10.71 8.49 10.07
N ILE A 227 -9.79 9.46 10.16
CA ILE A 227 -9.57 10.57 9.22
C ILE A 227 -8.20 10.45 8.58
N SER A 228 -8.09 10.91 7.33
CA SER A 228 -6.83 10.82 6.57
C SER A 228 -6.74 11.98 5.56
N ARG A 229 -5.51 12.32 5.15
CA ARG A 229 -5.25 13.22 4.01
C ARG A 229 -5.28 12.47 2.68
N PHE A 230 -5.02 11.15 2.72
CA PHE A 230 -5.04 10.29 1.53
C PHE A 230 -5.65 8.92 1.83
N ALA A 231 -6.09 8.24 0.78
CA ALA A 231 -6.47 6.83 0.79
C ALA A 231 -5.99 6.21 -0.53
N ILE A 232 -5.02 5.30 -0.46
CA ILE A 232 -4.62 4.45 -1.58
C ILE A 232 -5.41 3.15 -1.45
N PHE A 233 -6.03 2.71 -2.53
CA PHE A 233 -6.83 1.48 -2.53
C PHE A 233 -6.49 0.58 -3.70
N HIS A 234 -6.72 -0.70 -3.50
CA HIS A 234 -6.48 -1.72 -4.52
C HIS A 234 -7.49 -2.85 -4.41
N GLN A 235 -7.98 -3.31 -5.55
CA GLN A 235 -8.77 -4.51 -5.73
C GLN A 235 -8.01 -5.49 -6.61
N ARG A 236 -7.90 -6.73 -6.16
CA ARG A 236 -7.19 -7.85 -6.72
C ARG A 236 -5.76 -8.01 -6.15
N PHE A 237 -5.13 -9.14 -6.40
CA PHE A 237 -3.75 -9.48 -6.04
C PHE A 237 -2.84 -9.47 -7.27
N SER A 238 -1.54 -9.74 -7.09
CA SER A 238 -0.59 -9.85 -8.20
C SER A 238 -0.85 -11.11 -9.03
N THR A 239 -0.93 -10.97 -10.34
CA THR A 239 -1.34 -12.04 -11.29
C THR A 239 -0.36 -13.21 -11.37
N ASN A 240 0.89 -13.04 -10.92
CA ASN A 240 1.96 -14.04 -11.01
C ASN A 240 2.05 -14.97 -9.79
N THR A 241 1.13 -14.87 -8.82
CA THR A 241 1.11 -15.66 -7.59
C THR A 241 -0.30 -16.13 -7.26
N ALA A 242 -0.43 -17.16 -6.41
CA ALA A 242 -1.74 -17.51 -5.86
C ALA A 242 -2.21 -16.45 -4.86
N PRO A 243 -3.54 -16.15 -4.79
CA PRO A 243 -4.07 -15.21 -3.82
C PRO A 243 -3.77 -15.66 -2.38
N SER A 244 -3.25 -14.71 -1.59
CA SER A 244 -3.01 -14.91 -0.15
C SER A 244 -3.20 -13.61 0.60
N TRP A 245 -3.39 -13.70 1.92
CA TRP A 245 -3.64 -12.53 2.78
C TRP A 245 -2.51 -11.50 2.75
N ASP A 246 -1.27 -11.94 2.71
CA ASP A 246 -0.06 -11.11 2.68
C ASP A 246 0.18 -10.46 1.32
N LEU A 247 -0.20 -11.13 0.22
CA LEU A 247 -0.02 -10.63 -1.14
C LEU A 247 -1.17 -9.72 -1.61
N ALA A 248 -2.27 -9.58 -0.85
CA ALA A 248 -3.25 -8.55 -1.12
C ALA A 248 -2.59 -7.16 -1.07
N GLN A 249 -3.03 -6.25 -1.95
CA GLN A 249 -2.52 -4.89 -2.02
C GLN A 249 -3.50 -3.89 -1.38
N PRO A 250 -3.07 -2.69 -0.97
CA PRO A 250 -1.75 -2.08 -1.12
C PRO A 250 -0.63 -2.79 -0.36
N PHE A 251 0.59 -2.66 -0.88
CA PHE A 251 1.80 -2.93 -0.13
C PHE A 251 2.18 -1.71 0.72
N ARG A 252 3.45 -1.61 1.22
CA ARG A 252 3.81 -0.61 2.24
C ARG A 252 3.91 0.80 1.72
N ALA A 253 4.34 0.98 0.46
CA ALA A 253 4.50 2.28 -0.17
C ALA A 253 3.62 2.45 -1.41
N LEU A 254 3.23 1.35 -2.07
CA LEU A 254 2.48 1.44 -3.32
C LEU A 254 1.38 0.38 -3.51
N ALA A 255 0.49 0.68 -4.44
CA ALA A 255 -0.45 -0.23 -5.08
C ALA A 255 -0.22 -0.21 -6.60
N HIS A 256 -0.19 -1.39 -7.22
CA HIS A 256 0.21 -1.57 -8.60
C HIS A 256 -0.83 -2.36 -9.40
N ASN A 257 -1.32 -1.77 -10.48
CA ASN A 257 -2.08 -2.45 -11.50
C ASN A 257 -1.20 -2.64 -12.73
N GLY A 258 -0.70 -3.84 -12.93
CA GLY A 258 0.17 -4.15 -14.06
C GLY A 258 1.00 -5.40 -13.85
N GLU A 259 2.05 -5.50 -14.65
CA GLU A 259 3.01 -6.59 -14.63
C GLU A 259 4.38 -6.08 -15.01
N ILE A 260 5.37 -6.34 -14.17
CA ILE A 260 6.77 -5.98 -14.45
C ILE A 260 7.43 -7.09 -15.25
N ASN A 261 7.55 -6.87 -16.56
CA ASN A 261 8.11 -7.85 -17.50
C ASN A 261 9.61 -8.11 -17.25
N THR A 262 10.34 -7.13 -16.72
CA THR A 262 11.77 -7.22 -16.44
C THR A 262 12.08 -7.73 -15.03
N PHE A 263 11.10 -8.19 -14.28
CA PHE A 263 11.16 -8.56 -12.87
C PHE A 263 12.38 -9.44 -12.50
N LYS A 264 12.65 -10.51 -13.26
CA LYS A 264 13.77 -11.41 -13.01
C LYS A 264 15.12 -10.69 -13.15
N GLY A 265 15.26 -9.83 -14.15
CA GLY A 265 16.44 -9.00 -14.36
C GLY A 265 16.62 -8.00 -13.23
N ASN A 266 15.56 -7.27 -12.88
CA ASN A 266 15.57 -6.28 -11.78
C ASN A 266 15.94 -6.91 -10.44
N THR A 267 15.40 -8.10 -10.13
CA THR A 267 15.77 -8.85 -8.91
C THR A 267 17.25 -9.24 -8.89
N ASN A 268 17.81 -9.66 -10.02
CA ASN A 268 19.21 -10.00 -10.11
C ASN A 268 20.12 -8.76 -9.98
N TRP A 269 19.76 -7.66 -10.61
CA TRP A 269 20.48 -6.40 -10.46
C TRP A 269 20.42 -5.87 -9.04
N MET A 270 19.27 -5.97 -8.38
CA MET A 270 19.14 -5.54 -6.97
C MET A 270 20.09 -6.32 -6.06
N LYS A 271 20.30 -7.62 -6.29
CA LYS A 271 21.30 -8.42 -5.55
C LYS A 271 22.75 -7.93 -5.79
N VAL A 272 23.04 -7.36 -6.96
CA VAL A 272 24.35 -6.74 -7.23
C VAL A 272 24.47 -5.41 -6.50
N HIS A 273 23.43 -4.56 -6.56
CA HIS A 273 23.40 -3.30 -5.81
C HIS A 273 23.57 -3.52 -4.31
N GLU A 274 22.97 -4.56 -3.74
CA GLU A 274 23.08 -4.91 -2.33
C GLU A 274 24.53 -5.15 -1.88
N GLN A 275 25.45 -5.59 -2.76
CA GLN A 275 26.84 -5.83 -2.42
C GLN A 275 27.60 -4.52 -2.14
N GLU A 276 27.29 -3.46 -2.91
CA GLU A 276 27.91 -2.15 -2.81
C GLU A 276 27.09 -1.16 -1.96
N MET A 277 25.89 -1.56 -1.53
CA MET A 277 24.95 -0.70 -0.83
C MET A 277 25.52 -0.27 0.52
N ASN A 278 25.75 1.03 0.67
CA ASN A 278 26.23 1.64 1.89
C ASN A 278 25.60 3.02 2.09
N SER A 279 25.19 3.35 3.32
CA SER A 279 24.62 4.65 3.64
C SER A 279 24.78 4.98 5.13
N PRO A 280 25.19 6.22 5.47
CA PRO A 280 25.26 6.66 6.86
C PRO A 280 23.89 6.90 7.49
N LEU A 281 22.79 6.76 6.75
CA LEU A 281 21.43 6.96 7.22
C LEU A 281 20.91 5.79 8.06
N PHE A 282 21.55 4.63 7.99
CA PHE A 282 21.15 3.39 8.64
C PHE A 282 22.21 2.88 9.60
N ASP A 283 21.80 2.34 10.73
CA ASP A 283 22.72 1.82 11.73
C ASP A 283 23.45 0.55 11.23
N ASN A 284 22.74 -0.30 10.50
CA ASN A 284 23.30 -1.53 9.96
C ASN A 284 22.64 -1.93 8.64
N MET A 285 23.36 -1.73 7.54
CA MET A 285 22.89 -2.08 6.19
C MET A 285 22.60 -3.58 5.99
N GLU A 286 23.24 -4.48 6.75
CA GLU A 286 22.98 -5.91 6.65
C GLU A 286 21.58 -6.30 7.12
N ASN A 287 20.95 -5.51 7.98
CA ASN A 287 19.56 -5.72 8.39
C ASN A 287 18.58 -5.48 7.23
N LEU A 288 18.95 -4.67 6.26
CA LEU A 288 18.10 -4.32 5.12
C LEU A 288 18.11 -5.37 4.01
N LYS A 289 19.12 -6.27 4.02
CA LYS A 289 19.35 -7.29 2.99
C LYS A 289 18.69 -8.63 3.35
N PRO A 290 18.10 -9.34 2.38
CA PRO A 290 17.89 -8.90 0.99
C PRO A 290 16.79 -7.85 0.92
N VAL A 291 16.90 -6.86 0.04
CA VAL A 291 15.85 -5.82 -0.17
C VAL A 291 14.58 -6.47 -0.69
N ILE A 292 14.71 -7.29 -1.73
CA ILE A 292 13.60 -8.08 -2.28
C ILE A 292 13.57 -9.44 -1.59
N GLN A 293 12.49 -9.74 -0.90
CA GLN A 293 12.33 -11.03 -0.23
C GLN A 293 12.17 -12.18 -1.25
N PRO A 294 12.81 -13.35 -1.01
CA PRO A 294 12.59 -14.54 -1.82
C PRO A 294 11.09 -14.90 -1.91
N GLY A 295 10.62 -15.22 -3.11
CA GLY A 295 9.21 -15.56 -3.34
C GLY A 295 8.27 -14.36 -3.47
N SER A 296 8.77 -13.13 -3.44
CA SER A 296 7.96 -11.93 -3.69
C SER A 296 7.34 -11.95 -5.08
N SER A 297 6.12 -11.42 -5.19
CA SER A 297 5.56 -11.05 -6.48
C SER A 297 6.33 -9.88 -7.10
N ASP A 298 6.15 -9.64 -8.39
CA ASP A 298 6.72 -8.48 -9.08
C ASP A 298 6.33 -7.14 -8.41
N SER A 299 5.07 -7.01 -8.04
CA SER A 299 4.54 -5.82 -7.36
C SER A 299 5.10 -5.64 -5.95
N ALA A 300 5.25 -6.74 -5.18
CA ALA A 300 5.84 -6.69 -3.84
C ALA A 300 7.35 -6.38 -3.88
N ALA A 301 8.03 -6.86 -4.92
CA ALA A 301 9.44 -6.54 -5.15
C ALA A 301 9.63 -5.07 -5.55
N LEU A 302 8.77 -4.56 -6.44
CA LEU A 302 8.76 -3.15 -6.81
C LEU A 302 8.50 -2.26 -5.58
N ASP A 303 7.52 -2.62 -4.74
CA ASP A 303 7.25 -1.94 -3.47
C ASP A 303 8.45 -1.89 -2.55
N SER A 304 9.16 -3.01 -2.39
CA SER A 304 10.32 -3.09 -1.50
C SER A 304 11.46 -2.16 -1.93
N VAL A 305 11.72 -2.05 -3.23
CA VAL A 305 12.75 -1.14 -3.76
C VAL A 305 12.26 0.31 -3.70
N PHE A 306 10.99 0.56 -4.01
CA PHE A 306 10.38 1.89 -3.91
C PHE A 306 10.43 2.41 -2.47
N GLU A 307 10.06 1.57 -1.50
CA GLU A 307 10.12 1.88 -0.07
C GLU A 307 11.57 2.20 0.37
N LEU A 308 12.55 1.38 -0.02
CA LEU A 308 13.97 1.63 0.28
C LEU A 308 14.43 3.00 -0.24
N LEU A 309 14.08 3.35 -1.47
CA LEU A 309 14.42 4.65 -2.05
C LEU A 309 13.79 5.81 -1.24
N ASN A 310 12.52 5.68 -0.85
CA ASN A 310 11.84 6.70 -0.06
C ASN A 310 12.49 6.88 1.32
N ILE A 311 12.74 5.80 2.03
CA ILE A 311 13.39 5.83 3.35
C ILE A 311 14.83 6.36 3.27
N SER A 312 15.50 6.13 2.14
CA SER A 312 16.83 6.70 1.85
C SER A 312 16.79 8.17 1.44
N GLY A 313 15.60 8.79 1.40
CA GLY A 313 15.43 10.24 1.19
C GLY A 313 14.98 10.65 -0.21
N GLN A 314 14.74 9.70 -1.12
CA GLN A 314 14.13 10.02 -2.41
C GLN A 314 12.63 10.26 -2.23
N SER A 315 12.10 11.35 -2.82
CA SER A 315 10.64 11.55 -2.79
C SER A 315 9.91 10.53 -3.65
N ALA A 316 8.64 10.22 -3.33
CA ALA A 316 7.84 9.28 -4.11
C ALA A 316 7.80 9.59 -5.62
N PRO A 317 7.66 10.87 -6.08
CA PRO A 317 7.80 11.18 -7.49
C PRO A 317 9.16 10.81 -8.08
N LEU A 318 10.25 11.07 -7.35
CA LEU A 318 11.61 10.78 -7.83
C LEU A 318 11.89 9.27 -7.84
N ALA A 319 11.49 8.54 -6.79
CA ALA A 319 11.59 7.09 -6.73
C ALA A 319 10.84 6.43 -7.91
N LYS A 320 9.65 6.94 -8.27
CA LYS A 320 8.93 6.50 -9.47
C LYS A 320 9.74 6.74 -10.75
N LEU A 321 10.33 7.91 -10.92
CA LEU A 321 11.13 8.23 -12.11
C LEU A 321 12.41 7.39 -12.19
N MET A 322 12.99 7.00 -11.06
CA MET A 322 14.15 6.10 -11.02
C MET A 322 13.78 4.68 -11.46
N LEU A 323 12.67 4.16 -10.94
CA LEU A 323 12.25 2.78 -11.19
C LEU A 323 11.49 2.62 -12.51
N ILE A 324 10.61 3.56 -12.81
CA ILE A 324 9.78 3.54 -14.03
C ILE A 324 9.97 4.89 -14.75
N PRO A 325 11.10 5.06 -15.45
CA PRO A 325 11.39 6.29 -16.18
C PRO A 325 10.46 6.49 -17.36
N ASP A 326 10.45 7.69 -17.92
CA ASP A 326 9.75 7.98 -19.18
C ASP A 326 10.43 7.27 -20.37
N ALA A 327 9.65 6.99 -21.41
CA ALA A 327 10.14 6.43 -22.67
C ALA A 327 10.78 7.55 -23.53
N TRP A 328 11.96 7.98 -23.15
CA TRP A 328 12.68 9.00 -23.91
C TRP A 328 13.83 8.42 -24.72
N SER A 329 14.16 9.08 -25.81
CA SER A 329 15.35 8.81 -26.61
C SER A 329 16.06 10.12 -26.93
N LYS A 330 17.33 10.04 -27.30
CA LYS A 330 18.11 11.23 -27.77
C LYS A 330 17.42 11.97 -28.94
N LYS A 331 16.47 11.33 -29.60
CA LYS A 331 15.66 11.90 -30.68
C LYS A 331 14.36 12.51 -30.21
N SER A 332 13.99 12.37 -28.94
CA SER A 332 12.77 12.98 -28.37
C SER A 332 12.97 14.49 -28.28
N GLN A 333 12.35 15.22 -29.17
CA GLN A 333 12.38 16.70 -29.19
C GLN A 333 11.42 17.34 -28.19
N THR A 334 10.64 16.53 -27.46
CA THR A 334 9.58 17.03 -26.55
C THR A 334 10.08 17.30 -25.13
N LEU A 335 11.20 16.72 -24.73
CA LEU A 335 11.76 16.90 -23.39
C LEU A 335 12.80 18.01 -23.37
N SER A 336 12.76 18.84 -22.32
CA SER A 336 13.82 19.84 -22.08
C SER A 336 15.18 19.16 -21.85
N LYS A 337 16.27 19.89 -22.05
CA LYS A 337 17.62 19.39 -21.79
C LYS A 337 17.81 18.93 -20.35
N ASP A 338 17.22 19.64 -19.40
CA ASP A 338 17.32 19.32 -17.97
C ASP A 338 16.62 17.99 -17.66
N HIS A 339 15.44 17.72 -18.23
CA HIS A 339 14.78 16.43 -18.11
C HIS A 339 15.58 15.29 -18.73
N GLN A 340 16.18 15.53 -19.90
CA GLN A 340 17.04 14.53 -20.55
C GLN A 340 18.27 14.20 -19.69
N GLN A 341 18.89 15.21 -19.05
CA GLN A 341 20.02 15.00 -18.13
C GLN A 341 19.60 14.26 -16.89
N LEU A 342 18.43 14.62 -16.32
CA LEU A 342 17.86 13.89 -15.17
C LEU A 342 17.66 12.41 -15.51
N PHE A 343 17.01 12.08 -16.62
CA PHE A 343 16.78 10.68 -16.99
C PHE A 343 18.07 9.93 -17.31
N ASN A 344 19.05 10.58 -17.93
CA ASN A 344 20.38 9.99 -18.10
C ASN A 344 21.02 9.61 -16.76
N PHE A 345 20.96 10.51 -15.78
CA PHE A 345 21.49 10.26 -14.43
C PHE A 345 20.72 9.12 -13.76
N LEU A 346 19.39 9.17 -13.73
CA LEU A 346 18.57 8.15 -13.07
C LEU A 346 18.81 6.76 -13.68
N ASN A 347 18.86 6.65 -15.01
CA ASN A 347 19.13 5.38 -15.71
C ASN A 347 20.56 4.86 -15.54
N SER A 348 21.50 5.71 -15.09
CA SER A 348 22.86 5.27 -14.73
C SER A 348 22.98 4.79 -13.28
N THR A 349 21.96 5.05 -12.46
CA THR A 349 21.93 4.70 -11.03
C THR A 349 21.02 3.53 -10.70
N MET A 350 19.99 3.29 -11.52
CA MET A 350 19.00 2.24 -11.29
C MET A 350 18.48 1.70 -12.63
N GLU A 351 18.38 0.38 -12.74
CA GLU A 351 17.82 -0.29 -13.91
C GLU A 351 16.30 -0.07 -13.97
N PRO A 352 15.74 0.28 -15.14
CA PRO A 352 14.32 0.46 -15.31
C PRO A 352 13.52 -0.82 -15.01
N TRP A 353 12.45 -0.67 -14.25
CA TRP A 353 11.42 -1.68 -14.05
C TRP A 353 10.36 -1.48 -15.14
N ASP A 354 10.33 -2.36 -16.13
CA ASP A 354 9.55 -2.19 -17.33
C ASP A 354 8.38 -3.17 -17.43
N GLY A 355 7.26 -2.64 -17.85
CA GLY A 355 6.00 -3.35 -18.05
C GLY A 355 4.80 -2.41 -17.95
N PRO A 356 3.60 -2.89 -18.32
CA PRO A 356 2.38 -2.10 -18.13
C PRO A 356 2.16 -1.83 -16.63
N ALA A 357 2.02 -0.55 -16.26
CA ALA A 357 1.84 -0.18 -14.87
C ALA A 357 0.97 1.07 -14.68
N ALA A 358 -0.01 0.98 -13.80
CA ALA A 358 -0.64 2.11 -13.15
C ALA A 358 -0.38 2.01 -11.66
N ILE A 359 0.19 3.04 -11.05
CA ILE A 359 0.67 3.04 -9.68
C ILE A 359 -0.05 4.11 -8.88
N ALA A 360 -0.46 3.77 -7.66
CA ALA A 360 -0.77 4.73 -6.61
C ALA A 360 0.24 4.51 -5.48
N ALA A 361 0.94 5.55 -5.03
CA ALA A 361 2.03 5.41 -4.07
C ALA A 361 2.14 6.61 -3.13
N THR A 362 2.82 6.40 -2.00
CA THR A 362 3.11 7.46 -1.03
C THR A 362 4.45 7.22 -0.33
N ASP A 363 5.11 8.33 0.03
CA ASP A 363 6.21 8.39 0.99
C ASP A 363 5.77 9.08 2.30
N ASN A 364 4.46 9.28 2.49
CA ASN A 364 3.82 10.03 3.57
C ASN A 364 4.08 11.57 3.54
N GLU A 365 4.82 12.08 2.56
CA GLU A 365 4.94 13.51 2.23
C GLU A 365 4.23 13.82 0.90
N TRP A 366 4.29 12.87 -0.02
CA TRP A 366 3.61 12.90 -1.31
C TRP A 366 2.67 11.72 -1.45
N ALA A 367 1.48 11.96 -1.95
CA ALA A 367 0.58 10.95 -2.48
C ALA A 367 0.51 11.12 -4.01
N ILE A 368 0.86 10.07 -4.76
CA ILE A 368 0.98 10.13 -6.21
C ILE A 368 0.18 9.04 -6.91
N VAL A 369 -0.24 9.33 -8.13
CA VAL A 369 -0.60 8.34 -9.13
C VAL A 369 0.28 8.53 -10.36
N ALA A 370 0.65 7.43 -10.99
CA ALA A 370 1.57 7.46 -12.12
C ALA A 370 1.24 6.40 -13.16
N ALA A 371 1.54 6.70 -14.41
CA ALA A 371 1.48 5.76 -15.52
C ALA A 371 2.87 5.19 -15.84
N ASP A 372 2.90 4.01 -16.48
CA ASP A 372 4.11 3.46 -17.08
C ASP A 372 4.59 4.34 -18.24
N ARG A 373 5.82 4.08 -18.71
CA ARG A 373 6.46 4.88 -19.75
C ARG A 373 5.71 4.93 -21.09
N ASN A 374 4.84 3.97 -21.35
CA ASN A 374 4.05 3.88 -22.57
C ASN A 374 2.57 4.23 -22.34
N GLY A 375 2.15 4.41 -21.08
CA GLY A 375 0.76 4.69 -20.70
C GLY A 375 -0.20 3.55 -21.04
N LEU A 376 0.26 2.28 -20.88
CA LEU A 376 -0.49 1.09 -21.26
C LEU A 376 -1.69 0.83 -20.34
N ARG A 377 -1.50 1.09 -19.03
CA ARG A 377 -2.60 0.98 -18.07
C ARG A 377 -3.25 2.35 -17.87
N PRO A 378 -4.60 2.42 -17.85
CA PRO A 378 -5.30 3.68 -17.68
C PRO A 378 -5.16 4.24 -16.28
N MET A 379 -4.99 5.56 -16.17
CA MET A 379 -5.07 6.32 -14.93
C MET A 379 -5.83 7.62 -15.21
N ARG A 380 -6.99 7.78 -14.61
CA ARG A 380 -7.87 8.94 -14.76
C ARG A 380 -7.97 9.70 -13.46
N TYR A 381 -8.26 10.99 -13.53
CA TYR A 381 -8.43 11.79 -12.33
C TYR A 381 -9.55 12.81 -12.44
N THR A 382 -10.10 13.16 -11.29
CA THR A 382 -11.05 14.26 -11.09
C THR A 382 -10.62 15.03 -9.85
N ILE A 383 -10.60 16.36 -9.95
CA ILE A 383 -10.40 17.26 -8.82
C ILE A 383 -11.70 17.99 -8.58
N SER A 384 -12.22 17.92 -7.36
CA SER A 384 -13.46 18.58 -6.98
C SER A 384 -13.23 20.00 -6.44
N LYS A 385 -14.28 20.82 -6.38
CA LYS A 385 -14.23 22.18 -5.82
C LYS A 385 -13.92 22.20 -4.32
N ASP A 386 -14.29 21.12 -3.60
CA ASP A 386 -13.95 20.89 -2.20
C ASP A 386 -12.54 20.31 -1.99
N LYS A 387 -11.69 20.44 -3.04
CA LYS A 387 -10.26 20.15 -2.97
C LYS A 387 -9.92 18.69 -2.70
N ILE A 388 -10.73 17.78 -3.22
CA ILE A 388 -10.42 16.35 -3.21
C ILE A 388 -9.98 15.92 -4.61
N LEU A 389 -8.82 15.28 -4.69
CA LEU A 389 -8.34 14.54 -5.85
C LEU A 389 -8.89 13.11 -5.75
N CYS A 390 -9.58 12.66 -6.79
CA CYS A 390 -9.97 11.26 -7.00
C CYS A 390 -9.26 10.78 -8.25
N ALA A 391 -8.35 9.83 -8.13
CA ALA A 391 -7.60 9.28 -9.24
C ALA A 391 -7.62 7.75 -9.21
N GLY A 392 -7.61 7.09 -10.38
CA GLY A 392 -7.57 5.64 -10.45
C GLY A 392 -7.74 5.08 -11.85
N SER A 393 -7.80 3.76 -11.92
CA SER A 393 -7.88 3.00 -13.17
C SER A 393 -9.17 3.26 -13.96
N GLU A 394 -10.22 3.76 -13.31
CA GLU A 394 -11.52 4.02 -13.93
C GLU A 394 -12.09 5.39 -13.60
N THR A 395 -13.07 5.83 -14.39
CA THR A 395 -13.89 7.02 -14.07
C THR A 395 -15.11 6.60 -13.26
N GLY A 396 -15.63 7.52 -12.42
CA GLY A 396 -16.89 7.29 -11.69
C GLY A 396 -16.75 6.44 -10.44
N MET A 397 -15.53 6.19 -9.95
CA MET A 397 -15.29 5.46 -8.70
C MET A 397 -15.85 6.18 -7.47
N VAL A 398 -16.00 7.50 -7.55
CA VAL A 398 -16.65 8.32 -6.53
C VAL A 398 -17.73 9.15 -7.21
N GLU A 399 -18.92 9.18 -6.62
CA GLU A 399 -20.00 10.05 -7.07
C GLU A 399 -19.68 11.51 -6.73
N ILE A 400 -19.40 12.31 -7.76
CA ILE A 400 -19.18 13.75 -7.65
C ILE A 400 -20.12 14.43 -8.64
N ASP A 401 -21.00 15.32 -8.15
CA ASP A 401 -21.85 16.15 -9.02
C ASP A 401 -20.95 16.90 -10.02
N GLU A 402 -21.32 16.88 -11.29
CA GLU A 402 -20.56 17.56 -12.35
C GLU A 402 -20.32 19.05 -12.06
N LYS A 403 -21.29 19.71 -11.40
CA LYS A 403 -21.16 21.12 -10.96
C LYS A 403 -20.07 21.31 -9.90
N GLN A 404 -19.69 20.26 -9.19
CA GLN A 404 -18.64 20.26 -8.20
C GLN A 404 -17.27 19.87 -8.76
N ILE A 405 -17.17 19.54 -10.03
CA ILE A 405 -15.90 19.19 -10.67
C ILE A 405 -15.16 20.47 -11.07
N LEU A 406 -13.92 20.57 -10.62
CA LEU A 406 -12.99 21.64 -11.01
C LEU A 406 -12.17 21.23 -12.24
N LYS A 407 -11.67 20.01 -12.27
CA LYS A 407 -10.83 19.47 -13.36
C LYS A 407 -11.01 17.96 -13.50
N LYS A 408 -11.04 17.48 -14.74
CA LYS A 408 -10.97 16.06 -15.11
C LYS A 408 -9.81 15.84 -16.07
N GLY A 409 -9.21 14.65 -16.04
CA GLY A 409 -8.19 14.28 -17.01
C GLY A 409 -7.79 12.81 -16.94
N ARG A 410 -6.81 12.48 -17.74
CA ARG A 410 -6.11 11.19 -17.71
C ARG A 410 -4.62 11.43 -17.71
N LEU A 411 -3.85 10.52 -17.14
CA LEU A 411 -2.41 10.54 -17.29
C LEU A 411 -2.01 9.99 -18.65
N GLY A 412 -1.07 10.67 -19.28
CA GLY A 412 -0.35 10.20 -20.45
C GLY A 412 0.83 9.29 -20.09
N PRO A 413 1.57 8.80 -21.09
CA PRO A 413 2.78 8.01 -20.91
C PRO A 413 3.79 8.69 -19.99
N GLY A 414 4.29 7.98 -18.98
CA GLY A 414 5.30 8.47 -18.04
C GLY A 414 4.82 9.52 -17.02
N GLU A 415 3.61 10.08 -17.19
CA GLU A 415 3.12 11.17 -16.35
C GLU A 415 2.89 10.74 -14.90
N ILE A 416 3.12 11.70 -14.01
CA ILE A 416 2.85 11.63 -12.58
C ILE A 416 1.89 12.75 -12.20
N LEU A 417 0.89 12.44 -11.40
CA LEU A 417 0.07 13.42 -10.71
C LEU A 417 0.23 13.22 -9.20
N GLY A 418 0.72 14.23 -8.50
CA GLY A 418 0.98 14.16 -7.08
C GLY A 418 0.35 15.29 -6.30
N VAL A 419 0.06 15.01 -5.04
CA VAL A 419 -0.35 15.98 -4.02
C VAL A 419 0.66 15.89 -2.88
N ARG A 420 1.16 17.01 -2.43
CA ARG A 420 1.93 17.08 -1.19
C ARG A 420 0.95 17.08 -0.02
N ILE A 421 1.09 16.10 0.85
CA ILE A 421 0.17 15.84 1.96
C ILE A 421 0.77 16.27 3.30
#